data_23abd354ce4ab3e5f1469db56ed8a9c7
#
_entry.id   23abd354ce4ab3e5f1469db56ed8a9c7
#
_cell.length_a   1.000
_cell.length_b   1.000
_cell.length_c   1.000
_cell.angle_alpha   90.00
_cell.angle_beta   90.00
_cell.angle_gamma   90.00
#
_symmetry.space_group_name_H-M   'P 1'
#
loop_
_entity.id
_entity.type
_entity.pdbx_description
1 polymer ?
#
loop_
_entity_poly.entity_id
_entity_poly.type
_entity_poly.pdbx_seq_one_letter_code
_entity_poly.pdbx_strand_id
1 'polypeptide(L)'
;MSKILEGLNPAQKEAVINYNTPSLIIAGAGSGKTRVLTSRIAYMLEQGVSAENILALTFTKKAANEMRERIDAMVGTAARRINMGTFHSIFARILRENAEAIGFKREFTIYETTDSKNLIKTIIKERNLDEDKYKPGMVQSRISTAKNSLITPGSYAANAALTGDDRSRQVPEFANIYLEYCRRCKQNNAMDFDDLLLQTNILLRDRPDILSQYQQQFQYILVDEYHQVLYRSIHSCKSTDIQQ
;
A
#
# COMPACT_ATOMS: atom_id res chain seq x y z
N MET A 1 16.54 -33.38 5.29
CA MET A 1 16.30 -32.10 6.02
C MET A 1 16.53 -30.97 5.05
N SER A 2 15.64 -29.97 4.99
CA SER A 2 15.81 -28.84 4.09
C SER A 2 17.05 -28.02 4.45
N LYS A 3 17.89 -27.73 3.46
CA LYS A 3 19.05 -26.84 3.63
C LYS A 3 18.66 -25.42 4.04
N ILE A 4 17.43 -25.01 3.73
CA ILE A 4 16.89 -23.70 4.07
C ILE A 4 16.77 -23.51 5.59
N LEU A 5 16.57 -24.60 6.34
CA LEU A 5 16.43 -24.57 7.79
C LEU A 5 17.77 -24.62 8.54
N GLU A 6 18.88 -24.81 7.83
CA GLU A 6 20.22 -24.87 8.44
C GLU A 6 20.61 -23.47 8.98
N GLY A 7 21.21 -23.49 10.18
CA GLY A 7 21.64 -22.25 10.85
C GLY A 7 20.52 -21.32 11.37
N LEU A 8 19.27 -21.77 11.34
CA LEU A 8 18.16 -21.11 12.04
C LEU A 8 18.05 -21.66 13.47
N ASN A 9 17.76 -20.79 14.44
CA ASN A 9 17.44 -21.23 15.80
C ASN A 9 16.03 -21.86 15.88
N PRO A 10 15.67 -22.54 16.99
CA PRO A 10 14.36 -23.23 17.08
C PRO A 10 13.16 -22.35 16.79
N ALA A 11 13.08 -21.13 17.34
CA ALA A 11 11.98 -20.19 17.13
C ALA A 11 11.91 -19.70 15.67
N GLN A 12 13.08 -19.47 15.04
CA GLN A 12 13.13 -19.10 13.62
C GLN A 12 12.67 -20.27 12.73
N LYS A 13 13.06 -21.53 13.05
CA LYS A 13 12.60 -22.71 12.31
C LYS A 13 11.08 -22.87 12.41
N GLU A 14 10.54 -22.74 13.60
CA GLU A 14 9.09 -22.78 13.84
C GLU A 14 8.38 -21.73 13.00
N ALA A 15 8.85 -20.47 13.00
CA ALA A 15 8.28 -19.39 12.20
C ALA A 15 8.38 -19.64 10.68
N VAL A 16 9.40 -20.36 10.20
CA VAL A 16 9.54 -20.72 8.78
C VAL A 16 8.58 -21.84 8.39
N ILE A 17 8.45 -22.88 9.22
CA ILE A 17 7.66 -24.08 8.91
C ILE A 17 6.14 -23.79 8.98
N ASN A 18 5.71 -23.01 9.96
CA ASN A 18 4.30 -22.70 10.19
C ASN A 18 3.76 -21.61 9.24
N TYR A 19 3.86 -21.82 7.92
CA TYR A 19 3.42 -20.85 6.94
C TYR A 19 1.93 -20.94 6.57
N ASN A 20 1.23 -22.01 6.94
CA ASN A 20 -0.18 -22.24 6.60
C ASN A 20 -1.16 -21.49 7.53
N THR A 21 -0.65 -20.90 8.61
CA THR A 21 -1.47 -20.12 9.55
C THR A 21 -1.03 -18.67 9.61
N PRO A 22 -1.96 -17.71 9.76
CA PRO A 22 -1.60 -16.32 10.02
C PRO A 22 -0.69 -16.21 11.23
N SER A 23 0.44 -15.55 11.10
CA SER A 23 1.42 -15.41 12.17
C SER A 23 2.05 -14.02 12.20
N LEU A 24 2.21 -13.47 13.39
CA LEU A 24 2.94 -12.24 13.64
C LEU A 24 4.25 -12.57 14.33
N ILE A 25 5.38 -12.19 13.73
CA ILE A 25 6.70 -12.41 14.27
C ILE A 25 7.17 -11.13 14.95
N ILE A 26 7.23 -11.14 16.27
CA ILE A 26 7.73 -10.03 17.07
C ILE A 26 9.18 -10.32 17.45
N ALA A 27 10.09 -9.47 17.01
CA ALA A 27 11.52 -9.67 17.25
C ALA A 27 12.27 -8.32 17.22
N GLY A 28 13.29 -8.18 18.05
CA GLY A 28 14.13 -6.99 18.14
C GLY A 28 14.93 -6.68 16.86
N ALA A 29 15.56 -5.51 16.81
CA ALA A 29 16.50 -5.19 15.74
C ALA A 29 17.67 -6.20 15.73
N GLY A 30 18.12 -6.63 14.57
CA GLY A 30 19.21 -7.61 14.44
C GLY A 30 18.84 -9.07 14.73
N SER A 31 17.61 -9.36 15.13
CA SER A 31 17.14 -10.74 15.43
C SER A 31 17.00 -11.66 14.21
N GLY A 32 17.18 -11.13 13.00
CA GLY A 32 17.06 -11.89 11.77
C GLY A 32 15.64 -11.98 11.19
N LYS A 33 14.73 -11.02 11.47
CA LYS A 33 13.38 -10.99 10.90
C LYS A 33 13.35 -11.18 9.39
N THR A 34 14.14 -10.41 8.66
CA THR A 34 14.24 -10.53 7.20
C THR A 34 14.79 -11.89 6.77
N ARG A 35 15.72 -12.49 7.55
CA ARG A 35 16.20 -13.86 7.30
C ARG A 35 15.07 -14.87 7.46
N VAL A 36 14.28 -14.77 8.50
CA VAL A 36 13.11 -15.66 8.71
C VAL A 36 12.12 -15.52 7.55
N LEU A 37 11.81 -14.29 7.13
CA LEU A 37 10.89 -14.03 6.03
C LEU A 37 11.38 -14.63 4.71
N THR A 38 12.64 -14.39 4.34
CA THR A 38 13.22 -14.95 3.11
C THR A 38 13.34 -16.46 3.16
N SER A 39 13.73 -17.04 4.32
CA SER A 39 13.78 -18.49 4.50
C SER A 39 12.38 -19.12 4.45
N ARG A 40 11.34 -18.44 4.99
CA ARG A 40 9.95 -18.89 4.90
C ARG A 40 9.48 -18.96 3.44
N ILE A 41 9.75 -17.93 2.65
CA ILE A 41 9.43 -17.92 1.21
C ILE A 41 10.16 -19.05 0.48
N ALA A 42 11.46 -19.20 0.70
CA ALA A 42 12.25 -20.25 0.08
C ALA A 42 11.73 -21.65 0.45
N TYR A 43 11.39 -21.86 1.74
CA TYR A 43 10.82 -23.11 2.22
C TYR A 43 9.44 -23.40 1.60
N MET A 44 8.56 -22.39 1.46
CA MET A 44 7.27 -22.55 0.80
C MET A 44 7.43 -23.01 -0.66
N LEU A 45 8.39 -22.44 -1.40
CA LEU A 45 8.71 -22.88 -2.76
C LEU A 45 9.24 -24.31 -2.79
N GLU A 46 10.10 -24.69 -1.85
CA GLU A 46 10.61 -26.08 -1.69
C GLU A 46 9.47 -27.07 -1.39
N GLN A 47 8.44 -26.64 -0.66
CA GLN A 47 7.24 -27.46 -0.38
C GLN A 47 6.22 -27.46 -1.53
N GLY A 48 6.54 -26.87 -2.68
CA GLY A 48 5.69 -26.90 -3.88
C GLY A 48 4.65 -25.78 -3.95
N VAL A 49 4.71 -24.77 -3.08
CA VAL A 49 3.86 -23.58 -3.22
C VAL A 49 4.25 -22.83 -4.48
N SER A 50 3.27 -22.49 -5.34
CA SER A 50 3.54 -21.72 -6.55
C SER A 50 4.05 -20.31 -6.19
N ALA A 51 5.14 -19.89 -6.84
CA ALA A 51 5.71 -18.56 -6.64
C ALA A 51 4.71 -17.42 -6.94
N GLU A 52 3.80 -17.63 -7.86
CA GLU A 52 2.77 -16.67 -8.27
C GLU A 52 1.71 -16.44 -7.19
N ASN A 53 1.55 -17.41 -6.28
CA ASN A 53 0.62 -17.33 -5.14
C ASN A 53 1.23 -16.60 -3.94
N ILE A 54 2.49 -16.21 -4.01
CA ILE A 54 3.19 -15.52 -2.93
C ILE A 54 3.27 -14.03 -3.26
N LEU A 55 2.77 -13.21 -2.33
CA LEU A 55 2.93 -11.75 -2.33
C LEU A 55 3.83 -11.36 -1.16
N ALA A 56 5.00 -10.79 -1.45
CA ALA A 56 5.96 -10.32 -0.45
C ALA A 56 6.09 -8.80 -0.52
N LEU A 57 5.73 -8.12 0.56
CA LEU A 57 5.66 -6.68 0.66
C LEU A 57 6.70 -6.15 1.64
N THR A 58 7.38 -5.08 1.25
CA THR A 58 8.31 -4.34 2.10
C THR A 58 8.17 -2.84 1.92
N PHE A 59 8.82 -2.04 2.75
CA PHE A 59 8.68 -0.60 2.71
C PHE A 59 9.58 0.07 1.68
N THR A 60 10.80 -0.42 1.47
CA THR A 60 11.78 0.22 0.59
C THR A 60 12.15 -0.64 -0.60
N LYS A 61 12.49 0.01 -1.73
CA LYS A 61 13.02 -0.68 -2.92
C LYS A 61 14.32 -1.45 -2.60
N LYS A 62 15.16 -0.89 -1.73
CA LYS A 62 16.41 -1.54 -1.30
C LYS A 62 16.10 -2.86 -0.58
N ALA A 63 15.20 -2.84 0.40
CA ALA A 63 14.80 -4.06 1.13
C ALA A 63 14.16 -5.10 0.19
N ALA A 64 13.34 -4.67 -0.78
CA ALA A 64 12.77 -5.58 -1.79
C ALA A 64 13.84 -6.27 -2.64
N ASN A 65 14.87 -5.54 -3.07
CA ASN A 65 15.98 -6.07 -3.85
C ASN A 65 16.83 -7.04 -3.02
N GLU A 66 17.21 -6.65 -1.80
CA GLU A 66 17.96 -7.53 -0.88
C GLU A 66 17.21 -8.81 -0.56
N MET A 67 15.90 -8.72 -0.37
CA MET A 67 15.04 -9.89 -0.16
C MET A 67 15.05 -10.81 -1.38
N ARG A 68 14.93 -10.26 -2.58
CA ARG A 68 14.97 -11.01 -3.85
C ARG A 68 16.31 -11.72 -4.02
N GLU A 69 17.42 -11.02 -3.84
CA GLU A 69 18.77 -11.61 -3.94
C GLU A 69 18.98 -12.78 -2.96
N ARG A 70 18.50 -12.65 -1.73
CA ARG A 70 18.59 -13.71 -0.72
C ARG A 70 17.76 -14.94 -1.11
N ILE A 71 16.55 -14.74 -1.65
CA ILE A 71 15.70 -15.84 -2.09
C ILE A 71 16.29 -16.49 -3.35
N ASP A 72 16.77 -15.69 -4.33
CA ASP A 72 17.45 -16.19 -5.53
C ASP A 72 18.66 -17.08 -5.16
N ALA A 73 19.43 -16.69 -4.15
CA ALA A 73 20.56 -17.48 -3.67
C ALA A 73 20.15 -18.83 -3.06
N MET A 74 18.93 -18.94 -2.51
CA MET A 74 18.44 -20.18 -1.88
C MET A 74 17.73 -21.12 -2.85
N VAL A 75 16.93 -20.56 -3.79
CA VAL A 75 16.01 -21.34 -4.64
C VAL A 75 16.19 -21.08 -6.14
N GLY A 76 17.16 -20.25 -6.53
CA GLY A 76 17.45 -19.94 -7.91
C GLY A 76 16.35 -19.15 -8.60
N THR A 77 16.18 -19.36 -9.89
CA THR A 77 15.28 -18.57 -10.77
C THR A 77 13.78 -18.65 -10.41
N ALA A 78 13.38 -19.60 -9.56
CA ALA A 78 12.00 -19.70 -9.09
C ALA A 78 11.53 -18.42 -8.35
N ALA A 79 12.45 -17.72 -7.68
CA ALA A 79 12.17 -16.46 -7.01
C ALA A 79 11.68 -15.33 -7.93
N ARG A 80 11.99 -15.38 -9.21
CA ARG A 80 11.62 -14.34 -10.18
C ARG A 80 10.11 -14.22 -10.42
N ARG A 81 9.35 -15.29 -10.17
CA ARG A 81 7.89 -15.31 -10.33
C ARG A 81 7.14 -14.84 -9.08
N ILE A 82 7.84 -14.62 -7.96
CA ILE A 82 7.22 -14.12 -6.75
C ILE A 82 6.76 -12.68 -6.98
N ASN A 83 5.53 -12.37 -6.55
CA ASN A 83 5.05 -11.01 -6.52
C ASN A 83 5.68 -10.26 -5.34
N MET A 84 6.81 -9.61 -5.59
CA MET A 84 7.62 -8.96 -4.55
C MET A 84 7.91 -7.51 -4.89
N GLY A 85 7.75 -6.63 -3.92
CA GLY A 85 8.03 -5.21 -4.09
C GLY A 85 7.63 -4.37 -2.89
N THR A 86 7.69 -3.05 -3.09
CA THR A 86 7.10 -2.12 -2.13
C THR A 86 5.58 -2.07 -2.28
N PHE A 87 4.86 -1.69 -1.22
CA PHE A 87 3.40 -1.50 -1.28
C PHE A 87 3.02 -0.64 -2.48
N HIS A 88 3.65 0.53 -2.65
CA HIS A 88 3.35 1.43 -3.75
C HIS A 88 3.60 0.80 -5.13
N SER A 89 4.67 0.04 -5.31
CA SER A 89 4.96 -0.60 -6.60
C SER A 89 3.96 -1.69 -6.96
N ILE A 90 3.53 -2.47 -5.97
CA ILE A 90 2.51 -3.51 -6.16
C ILE A 90 1.14 -2.87 -6.41
N PHE A 91 0.74 -1.88 -5.61
CA PHE A 91 -0.53 -1.19 -5.80
C PHE A 91 -0.60 -0.43 -7.13
N ALA A 92 0.48 0.24 -7.54
CA ALA A 92 0.54 0.87 -8.86
C ALA A 92 0.34 -0.15 -9.99
N ARG A 93 0.87 -1.38 -9.85
CA ARG A 93 0.65 -2.45 -10.84
C ARG A 93 -0.82 -2.89 -10.84
N ILE A 94 -1.40 -3.20 -9.68
CA ILE A 94 -2.81 -3.58 -9.55
C ILE A 94 -3.72 -2.51 -10.16
N LEU A 95 -3.46 -1.23 -9.85
CA LEU A 95 -4.24 -0.13 -10.38
C LEU A 95 -4.08 0.04 -11.90
N ARG A 96 -2.89 -0.18 -12.46
CA ARG A 96 -2.69 -0.15 -13.92
C ARG A 96 -3.42 -1.28 -14.63
N GLU A 97 -3.41 -2.47 -14.04
CA GLU A 97 -4.12 -3.64 -14.59
C GLU A 97 -5.64 -3.42 -14.60
N ASN A 98 -6.17 -2.62 -13.66
CA ASN A 98 -7.60 -2.39 -13.47
C ASN A 98 -7.99 -0.90 -13.60
N ALA A 99 -7.22 -0.10 -14.33
CA ALA A 99 -7.36 1.36 -14.36
C ALA A 99 -8.75 1.83 -14.81
N GLU A 100 -9.33 1.17 -15.80
CA GLU A 100 -10.66 1.49 -16.33
C GLU A 100 -11.77 1.31 -15.28
N ALA A 101 -11.62 0.32 -14.40
CA ALA A 101 -12.60 0.05 -13.33
C ALA A 101 -12.70 1.20 -12.31
N ILE A 102 -11.67 2.04 -12.21
CA ILE A 102 -11.63 3.24 -11.34
C ILE A 102 -11.68 4.55 -12.14
N GLY A 103 -11.90 4.47 -13.46
CA GLY A 103 -12.05 5.61 -14.35
C GLY A 103 -10.76 6.36 -14.64
N PHE A 104 -9.63 5.64 -14.71
CA PHE A 104 -8.33 6.12 -15.19
C PHE A 104 -7.91 5.39 -16.45
N LYS A 105 -6.94 5.96 -17.18
CA LYS A 105 -6.24 5.25 -18.25
C LYS A 105 -5.08 4.47 -17.66
N ARG A 106 -4.69 3.37 -18.31
CA ARG A 106 -3.62 2.46 -17.85
C ARG A 106 -2.29 3.17 -17.62
N GLU A 107 -1.98 4.16 -18.45
CA GLU A 107 -0.73 4.94 -18.42
C GLU A 107 -0.82 6.17 -17.51
N PHE A 108 -1.55 6.09 -16.39
CA PHE A 108 -1.62 7.22 -15.47
C PHE A 108 -0.23 7.60 -14.94
N THR A 109 -0.03 8.92 -14.78
CA THR A 109 1.20 9.49 -14.19
C THR A 109 1.13 9.43 -12.68
N ILE A 110 2.27 9.16 -12.02
CA ILE A 110 2.38 9.27 -10.57
C ILE A 110 3.03 10.62 -10.26
N TYR A 111 2.26 11.51 -9.63
CA TYR A 111 2.72 12.82 -9.20
C TYR A 111 3.67 12.70 -8.00
N GLU A 112 4.76 13.42 -8.08
CA GLU A 112 5.64 13.65 -6.94
C GLU A 112 5.07 14.74 -6.01
N THR A 113 5.69 14.90 -4.84
CA THR A 113 5.26 15.92 -3.86
C THR A 113 5.30 17.33 -4.43
N THR A 114 6.24 17.62 -5.32
CA THR A 114 6.37 18.90 -6.03
C THR A 114 5.21 19.15 -6.98
N ASP A 115 4.80 18.15 -7.77
CA ASP A 115 3.69 18.25 -8.70
C ASP A 115 2.38 18.51 -7.95
N SER A 116 2.17 17.75 -6.88
CA SER A 116 1.02 17.90 -5.99
C SER A 116 0.93 19.31 -5.39
N LYS A 117 2.05 19.84 -4.87
CA LYS A 117 2.10 21.21 -4.32
C LYS A 117 1.85 22.27 -5.37
N ASN A 118 2.38 22.12 -6.58
CA ASN A 118 2.17 23.05 -7.68
C ASN A 118 0.69 23.09 -8.10
N LEU A 119 0.05 21.91 -8.22
CA LEU A 119 -1.36 21.82 -8.53
C LEU A 119 -2.22 22.49 -7.45
N ILE A 120 -1.93 22.21 -6.16
CA ILE A 120 -2.62 22.83 -5.03
C ILE A 120 -2.45 24.35 -5.05
N LYS A 121 -1.23 24.85 -5.29
CA LYS A 121 -0.96 26.30 -5.41
C LYS A 121 -1.81 26.95 -6.51
N THR A 122 -1.93 26.28 -7.66
CA THR A 122 -2.78 26.76 -8.77
C THR A 122 -4.24 26.83 -8.33
N ILE A 123 -4.76 25.82 -7.64
CA ILE A 123 -6.14 25.78 -7.14
C ILE A 123 -6.40 26.93 -6.16
N ILE A 124 -5.48 27.18 -5.22
CA ILE A 124 -5.59 28.26 -4.24
C ILE A 124 -5.68 29.62 -4.93
N LYS A 125 -4.82 29.87 -5.92
CA LYS A 125 -4.81 31.11 -6.70
C LYS A 125 -6.10 31.32 -7.49
N GLU A 126 -6.54 30.32 -8.23
CA GLU A 126 -7.74 30.40 -9.05
C GLU A 126 -9.02 30.60 -8.23
N ARG A 127 -9.02 30.10 -6.98
CA ARG A 127 -10.13 30.31 -6.05
C ARG A 127 -10.00 31.62 -5.26
N ASN A 128 -8.99 32.43 -5.53
CA ASN A 128 -8.70 33.70 -4.83
C ASN A 128 -8.61 33.51 -3.30
N LEU A 129 -8.03 32.41 -2.84
CA LEU A 129 -7.84 32.12 -1.42
C LEU A 129 -6.54 32.75 -0.92
N ASP A 130 -6.52 33.07 0.36
CA ASP A 130 -5.36 33.64 1.06
C ASP A 130 -4.20 32.61 1.11
N GLU A 131 -3.11 32.85 0.40
CA GLU A 131 -1.95 31.97 0.32
C GLU A 131 -1.21 31.82 1.66
N ASP A 132 -1.36 32.75 2.59
CA ASP A 132 -0.76 32.65 3.93
C ASP A 132 -1.55 31.68 4.82
N LYS A 133 -2.85 31.62 4.66
CA LYS A 133 -3.74 30.68 5.36
C LYS A 133 -3.69 29.29 4.72
N TYR A 134 -3.73 29.22 3.40
CA TYR A 134 -3.74 27.97 2.63
C TYR A 134 -2.36 27.65 2.04
N LYS A 135 -1.31 27.57 2.89
CA LYS A 135 0.04 27.21 2.42
C LYS A 135 0.01 25.87 1.69
N PRO A 136 0.48 25.79 0.43
CA PRO A 136 0.39 24.57 -0.38
C PRO A 136 0.96 23.31 0.30
N GLY A 137 2.05 23.46 1.05
CA GLY A 137 2.64 22.34 1.79
C GLY A 137 1.75 21.86 2.96
N MET A 138 1.09 22.75 3.68
CA MET A 138 0.15 22.38 4.74
C MET A 138 -1.09 21.70 4.15
N VAL A 139 -1.64 22.23 3.07
CA VAL A 139 -2.79 21.65 2.38
C VAL A 139 -2.45 20.25 1.86
N GLN A 140 -1.31 20.08 1.20
CA GLN A 140 -0.82 18.79 0.71
C GLN A 140 -0.66 17.77 1.85
N SER A 141 -0.05 18.16 2.98
CA SER A 141 0.13 17.27 4.13
C SER A 141 -1.22 16.83 4.74
N ARG A 142 -2.22 17.70 4.77
CA ARG A 142 -3.57 17.35 5.27
C ARG A 142 -4.32 16.44 4.30
N ILE A 143 -4.20 16.67 2.98
CA ILE A 143 -4.73 15.77 1.96
C ILE A 143 -4.11 14.39 2.11
N SER A 144 -2.78 14.32 2.25
CA SER A 144 -2.03 13.08 2.51
C SER A 144 -2.56 12.35 3.75
N THR A 145 -2.74 13.07 4.87
CA THR A 145 -3.31 12.50 6.10
C THR A 145 -4.72 11.94 5.87
N ALA A 146 -5.59 12.65 5.15
CA ALA A 146 -6.93 12.20 4.84
C ALA A 146 -6.92 10.92 3.97
N LYS A 147 -6.11 10.91 2.91
CA LYS A 147 -5.96 9.74 2.03
C LYS A 147 -5.40 8.52 2.77
N ASN A 148 -4.38 8.70 3.61
CA ASN A 148 -3.82 7.63 4.44
C ASN A 148 -4.79 7.12 5.51
N SER A 149 -5.78 7.92 5.89
CA SER A 149 -6.91 7.50 6.72
C SER A 149 -8.08 6.94 5.91
N LEU A 150 -7.91 6.70 4.62
CA LEU A 150 -8.91 6.22 3.67
C LEU A 150 -10.17 7.12 3.60
N ILE A 151 -9.99 8.42 3.86
CA ILE A 151 -11.06 9.41 3.80
C ILE A 151 -11.06 10.04 2.40
N THR A 152 -12.09 9.74 1.62
CA THR A 152 -12.29 10.35 0.30
C THR A 152 -12.69 11.83 0.42
N PRO A 153 -12.51 12.65 -0.64
CA PRO A 153 -12.95 14.06 -0.61
C PRO A 153 -14.43 14.22 -0.26
N GLY A 154 -15.30 13.35 -0.77
CA GLY A 154 -16.74 13.36 -0.46
C GLY A 154 -17.02 13.02 1.01
N SER A 155 -16.36 11.96 1.51
CA SER A 155 -16.47 11.57 2.93
C SER A 155 -15.92 12.65 3.87
N TYR A 156 -14.85 13.35 3.46
CA TYR A 156 -14.30 14.47 4.21
C TYR A 156 -15.31 15.61 4.32
N ALA A 157 -15.87 16.05 3.18
CA ALA A 157 -16.85 17.14 3.12
C ALA A 157 -18.13 16.83 3.91
N ALA A 158 -18.56 15.57 3.96
CA ALA A 158 -19.73 15.13 4.71
C ALA A 158 -19.47 14.98 6.23
N ASN A 159 -18.21 14.99 6.66
CA ASN A 159 -17.85 14.81 8.07
C ASN A 159 -17.87 16.14 8.82
N ALA A 160 -18.91 16.36 9.64
CA ALA A 160 -19.11 17.59 10.40
C ALA A 160 -17.96 17.90 11.40
N ALA A 161 -17.30 16.88 11.95
CA ALA A 161 -16.17 17.07 12.86
C ALA A 161 -14.94 17.59 12.12
N LEU A 162 -14.62 17.02 10.95
CA LEU A 162 -13.50 17.45 10.13
C LEU A 162 -13.71 18.87 9.57
N THR A 163 -14.88 19.14 9.02
CA THR A 163 -15.20 20.48 8.50
C THR A 163 -15.36 21.52 9.61
N GLY A 164 -15.75 21.10 10.82
CA GLY A 164 -15.76 21.93 12.03
C GLY A 164 -14.35 22.31 12.49
N ASP A 165 -13.41 21.35 12.48
CA ASP A 165 -11.98 21.59 12.74
C ASP A 165 -11.39 22.57 11.71
N ASP A 166 -11.73 22.43 10.43
CA ASP A 166 -11.31 23.36 9.39
C ASP A 166 -11.76 24.80 9.66
N ARG A 167 -12.99 24.98 10.11
CA ARG A 167 -13.51 26.31 10.48
C ARG A 167 -12.78 26.89 11.68
N SER A 168 -12.54 26.08 12.71
CA SER A 168 -11.80 26.49 13.90
C SER A 168 -10.36 26.90 13.60
N ARG A 169 -9.74 26.28 12.59
CA ARG A 169 -8.40 26.60 12.08
C ARG A 169 -8.41 27.72 11.03
N GLN A 170 -9.54 28.34 10.76
CA GLN A 170 -9.72 29.41 9.77
C GLN A 170 -9.37 28.97 8.32
N VAL A 171 -9.59 27.69 8.00
CA VAL A 171 -9.40 27.13 6.63
C VAL A 171 -10.65 26.38 6.13
N PRO A 172 -11.85 27.03 6.13
CA PRO A 172 -13.10 26.36 5.80
C PRO A 172 -13.18 25.81 4.38
N GLU A 173 -12.35 26.33 3.45
CA GLU A 173 -12.31 25.89 2.04
C GLU A 173 -11.47 24.62 1.82
N PHE A 174 -10.88 24.03 2.88
CA PHE A 174 -10.01 22.87 2.72
C PHE A 174 -10.71 21.68 2.03
N ALA A 175 -11.95 21.37 2.41
CA ALA A 175 -12.73 20.30 1.77
C ALA A 175 -12.91 20.53 0.27
N ASN A 176 -13.17 21.78 -0.13
CA ASN A 176 -13.33 22.18 -1.53
C ASN A 176 -12.00 22.11 -2.31
N ILE A 177 -10.88 22.47 -1.67
CA ILE A 177 -9.54 22.32 -2.28
C ILE A 177 -9.24 20.84 -2.49
N TYR A 178 -9.53 19.99 -1.51
CA TYR A 178 -9.28 18.54 -1.59
C TYR A 178 -10.10 17.92 -2.74
N LEU A 179 -11.38 18.27 -2.84
CA LEU A 179 -12.25 17.80 -3.92
C LEU A 179 -11.72 18.23 -5.29
N GLU A 180 -11.36 19.50 -5.43
CA GLU A 180 -10.85 20.05 -6.70
C GLU A 180 -9.49 19.45 -7.07
N TYR A 181 -8.61 19.23 -6.10
CA TYR A 181 -7.33 18.55 -6.29
C TYR A 181 -7.53 17.15 -6.88
N CYS A 182 -8.36 16.34 -6.27
CA CYS A 182 -8.63 14.98 -6.76
C CYS A 182 -9.31 14.99 -8.14
N ARG A 183 -10.23 15.94 -8.39
CA ARG A 183 -10.87 16.11 -9.69
C ARG A 183 -9.85 16.41 -10.80
N ARG A 184 -8.90 17.33 -10.55
CA ARG A 184 -7.83 17.67 -11.51
C ARG A 184 -6.83 16.56 -11.70
N CYS A 185 -6.44 15.87 -10.64
CA CYS A 185 -5.62 14.66 -10.76
C CYS A 185 -6.28 13.66 -11.71
N LYS A 186 -7.58 13.40 -11.54
CA LYS A 186 -8.33 12.49 -12.40
C LYS A 186 -8.41 12.99 -13.85
N GLN A 187 -8.65 14.27 -14.08
CA GLN A 187 -8.66 14.88 -15.41
C GLN A 187 -7.30 14.78 -16.13
N ASN A 188 -6.22 14.93 -15.38
CA ASN A 188 -4.86 14.82 -15.89
C ASN A 188 -4.38 13.35 -16.01
N ASN A 189 -5.26 12.40 -15.74
CA ASN A 189 -4.90 10.99 -15.62
C ASN A 189 -3.67 10.78 -14.73
N ALA A 190 -3.70 11.35 -13.53
CA ALA A 190 -2.61 11.32 -12.56
C ALA A 190 -3.10 10.90 -11.18
N MET A 191 -2.23 10.26 -10.43
CA MET A 191 -2.38 9.88 -9.02
C MET A 191 -1.15 10.33 -8.26
N ASP A 192 -1.29 10.80 -7.01
CA ASP A 192 -0.14 10.92 -6.12
C ASP A 192 0.16 9.59 -5.39
N PHE A 193 1.22 9.56 -4.57
CA PHE A 193 1.60 8.35 -3.85
C PHE A 193 0.51 7.86 -2.88
N ASP A 194 -0.22 8.77 -2.24
CA ASP A 194 -1.28 8.42 -1.30
C ASP A 194 -2.52 7.88 -2.04
N ASP A 195 -2.75 8.33 -3.29
CA ASP A 195 -3.80 7.78 -4.14
C ASP A 195 -3.57 6.31 -4.47
N LEU A 196 -2.32 5.85 -4.60
CA LEU A 196 -2.05 4.44 -4.90
C LEU A 196 -2.66 3.53 -3.82
N LEU A 197 -2.60 3.97 -2.56
CA LEU A 197 -3.20 3.26 -1.45
C LEU A 197 -4.72 3.43 -1.42
N LEU A 198 -5.21 4.66 -1.47
CA LEU A 198 -6.64 4.98 -1.40
C LEU A 198 -7.41 4.34 -2.55
N GLN A 199 -6.92 4.47 -3.80
CA GLN A 199 -7.60 3.94 -4.97
C GLN A 199 -7.56 2.41 -5.03
N THR A 200 -6.48 1.76 -4.54
CA THR A 200 -6.46 0.30 -4.42
C THR A 200 -7.51 -0.17 -3.41
N ASN A 201 -7.65 0.52 -2.27
CA ASN A 201 -8.69 0.19 -1.30
C ASN A 201 -10.10 0.36 -1.90
N ILE A 202 -10.36 1.47 -2.61
CA ILE A 202 -11.63 1.73 -3.29
C ILE A 202 -11.89 0.64 -4.34
N LEU A 203 -10.91 0.31 -5.17
CA LEU A 203 -11.03 -0.72 -6.20
C LEU A 203 -11.46 -2.06 -5.60
N LEU A 204 -10.73 -2.53 -4.58
CA LEU A 204 -10.99 -3.84 -3.97
C LEU A 204 -12.31 -3.86 -3.17
N ARG A 205 -12.72 -2.73 -2.59
CA ARG A 205 -14.01 -2.61 -1.89
C ARG A 205 -15.19 -2.63 -2.87
N ASP A 206 -15.08 -1.88 -3.97
CA ASP A 206 -16.20 -1.61 -4.87
C ASP A 206 -16.30 -2.63 -6.03
N ARG A 207 -15.25 -3.48 -6.21
CA ARG A 207 -15.19 -4.53 -7.23
C ARG A 207 -14.87 -5.89 -6.60
N PRO A 208 -15.89 -6.57 -6.06
CA PRO A 208 -15.72 -7.91 -5.45
C PRO A 208 -15.17 -8.96 -6.41
N ASP A 209 -15.43 -8.81 -7.71
CA ASP A 209 -14.88 -9.67 -8.76
C ASP A 209 -13.36 -9.56 -8.84
N ILE A 210 -12.82 -8.34 -8.81
CA ILE A 210 -11.38 -8.07 -8.81
C ILE A 210 -10.75 -8.51 -7.49
N LEU A 211 -11.41 -8.23 -6.36
CA LEU A 211 -10.97 -8.71 -5.05
C LEU A 211 -10.82 -10.23 -5.03
N SER A 212 -11.84 -10.95 -5.49
CA SER A 212 -11.83 -12.42 -5.56
C SER A 212 -10.68 -12.95 -6.42
N GLN A 213 -10.39 -12.31 -7.55
CA GLN A 213 -9.26 -12.67 -8.39
C GLN A 213 -7.92 -12.58 -7.63
N TYR A 214 -7.67 -11.47 -6.92
CA TYR A 214 -6.43 -11.31 -6.15
C TYR A 214 -6.39 -12.19 -4.90
N GLN A 215 -7.52 -12.49 -4.27
CA GLN A 215 -7.59 -13.46 -3.16
C GLN A 215 -7.25 -14.88 -3.62
N GLN A 216 -7.69 -15.29 -4.80
CA GLN A 216 -7.33 -16.57 -5.38
C GLN A 216 -5.86 -16.63 -5.81
N GLN A 217 -5.34 -15.53 -6.32
CA GLN A 217 -3.94 -15.43 -6.73
C GLN A 217 -3.00 -15.38 -5.52
N PHE A 218 -3.21 -14.48 -4.57
CA PHE A 218 -2.31 -14.24 -3.44
C PHE A 218 -2.76 -15.02 -2.19
N GLN A 219 -2.52 -16.32 -2.21
CA GLN A 219 -2.84 -17.20 -1.08
C GLN A 219 -1.95 -16.96 0.13
N TYR A 220 -0.72 -16.48 -0.11
CA TYR A 220 0.27 -16.20 0.93
C TYR A 220 0.75 -14.76 0.83
N ILE A 221 0.46 -13.97 1.85
CA ILE A 221 0.88 -12.57 1.94
C ILE A 221 1.88 -12.44 3.08
N LEU A 222 3.11 -12.02 2.75
CA LEU A 222 4.18 -11.79 3.71
C LEU A 222 4.55 -10.30 3.71
N VAL A 223 4.65 -9.73 4.90
CA VAL A 223 4.91 -8.29 5.09
C VAL A 223 6.12 -8.11 5.98
N ASP A 224 7.16 -7.45 5.49
CA ASP A 224 8.28 -6.98 6.30
C ASP A 224 7.98 -5.57 6.83
N GLU A 225 8.40 -5.28 8.08
CA GLU A 225 8.18 -3.99 8.76
C GLU A 225 6.70 -3.58 8.93
N TYR A 226 5.89 -4.48 9.45
CA TYR A 226 4.45 -4.29 9.66
C TYR A 226 4.06 -3.03 10.45
N HIS A 227 4.94 -2.46 11.26
CA HIS A 227 4.68 -1.31 12.14
C HIS A 227 4.33 0.00 11.43
N GLN A 228 4.69 0.16 10.17
CA GLN A 228 4.49 1.42 9.43
C GLN A 228 3.37 1.38 8.41
N VAL A 229 2.83 0.20 8.14
CA VAL A 229 1.93 0.06 6.99
C VAL A 229 0.63 -0.63 7.38
N LEU A 230 -0.44 0.17 7.43
CA LEU A 230 -1.70 -0.28 6.87
C LEU A 230 -2.45 -1.38 7.60
N TYR A 231 -2.54 -1.29 8.90
CA TYR A 231 -3.53 -2.04 9.66
C TYR A 231 -4.93 -2.04 8.98
N ARG A 232 -5.26 -0.97 8.22
CA ARG A 232 -6.57 -0.82 7.56
C ARG A 232 -6.65 -1.42 6.17
N SER A 233 -5.60 -1.39 5.36
CA SER A 233 -5.66 -1.88 3.96
C SER A 233 -5.55 -3.39 3.82
N ILE A 234 -4.79 -4.05 4.69
CA ILE A 234 -4.68 -5.51 4.69
C ILE A 234 -5.93 -6.14 5.35
N HIS A 235 -6.55 -5.45 6.31
CA HIS A 235 -7.81 -5.91 6.92
C HIS A 235 -8.99 -5.86 5.93
N SER A 236 -9.03 -4.91 5.00
CA SER A 236 -10.08 -4.88 3.98
C SER A 236 -9.98 -6.06 3.00
N CYS A 237 -8.77 -6.61 2.79
CA CYS A 237 -8.60 -7.82 1.98
C CYS A 237 -8.94 -9.13 2.73
N LYS A 238 -8.98 -9.11 4.07
CA LYS A 238 -9.28 -10.30 4.89
C LYS A 238 -10.56 -10.22 5.72
N SER A 239 -11.26 -9.09 5.73
CA SER A 239 -12.43 -8.87 6.60
C SER A 239 -13.69 -9.66 6.23
N THR A 240 -13.61 -10.58 5.26
CA THR A 240 -14.73 -11.49 4.94
C THR A 240 -14.67 -12.82 5.68
N ASP A 241 -13.58 -13.17 6.38
CA ASP A 241 -13.40 -14.50 6.99
C ASP A 241 -13.22 -14.51 8.52
N ILE A 242 -13.54 -13.41 9.23
CA ILE A 242 -13.53 -13.41 10.71
C ILE A 242 -14.96 -13.12 11.21
N GLN A 243 -15.91 -13.94 10.79
CA GLN A 243 -17.17 -14.21 11.49
C GLN A 243 -17.49 -15.70 11.32
N GLN A 244 -16.80 -16.53 12.08
CA GLN A 244 -17.30 -17.77 12.65
C GLN A 244 -16.50 -18.11 13.90
#